data_52e5d206e3b34103077a49abcac966bc
#
_entry.id   52e5d206e3b34103077a49abcac966bc
#
_cell.length_a   1.000
_cell.length_b   1.000
_cell.length_c   1.000
_cell.angle_alpha   90.00
_cell.angle_beta   90.00
_cell.angle_gamma   90.00
#
_symmetry.space_group_name_H-M   'P 1'
#
loop_
_entity.id
_entity.type
_entity.pdbx_description
1 polymer ?
#
loop_
_entity_poly.entity_id
_entity_poly.type
_entity_poly.pdbx_seq_one_letter_code
_entity_poly.pdbx_strand_id
1 'polypeptide(L)'
;MVKSRDVPRPFTMPWGNGEIIEEATAVGEYHEPAIQLLRYEDGSLSIRFSHYDHRGRFQRSPLMISSDTIAGLRRSLATTPRLRALLAKLTAEAPKHARAKR
;
A
#
# COMPACT_ATOMS: atom_id res chain seq x y z
N MET A 1 7.84 -19.44 -2.60
CA MET A 1 7.93 -18.07 -3.00
C MET A 1 6.63 -17.54 -3.55
N VAL A 2 6.29 -16.36 -3.17
CA VAL A 2 5.03 -15.79 -3.60
C VAL A 2 5.20 -15.12 -4.95
N LYS A 3 4.35 -15.46 -5.89
CA LYS A 3 4.38 -14.85 -7.18
C LYS A 3 3.76 -13.48 -7.13
N SER A 4 4.32 -12.54 -7.85
CA SER A 4 3.74 -11.21 -7.96
C SER A 4 2.33 -11.32 -8.50
N ARG A 5 1.46 -10.51 -7.99
CA ARG A 5 0.08 -10.45 -8.47
C ARG A 5 0.00 -9.44 -9.58
N ASP A 6 -0.71 -9.79 -10.62
CA ASP A 6 -0.87 -8.88 -11.75
C ASP A 6 -1.73 -7.69 -11.39
N VAL A 7 -1.39 -6.53 -11.92
CA VAL A 7 -2.23 -5.36 -11.85
C VAL A 7 -2.41 -4.83 -13.27
N PRO A 8 -3.54 -4.23 -13.59
CA PRO A 8 -4.66 -4.02 -12.68
C PRO A 8 -5.42 -5.31 -12.41
N ARG A 9 -5.99 -5.40 -11.22
CA ARG A 9 -6.89 -6.52 -10.91
C ARG A 9 -8.05 -6.03 -10.06
N PRO A 10 -9.20 -6.68 -10.16
CA PRO A 10 -10.37 -6.19 -9.46
C PRO A 10 -10.29 -6.35 -7.96
N PHE A 11 -10.98 -5.49 -7.24
CA PHE A 11 -11.22 -5.66 -5.81
C PHE A 11 -12.67 -5.37 -5.52
N THR A 12 -13.16 -5.94 -4.42
CA THR A 12 -14.51 -5.70 -3.94
C THR A 12 -14.44 -5.44 -2.45
N MET A 13 -15.05 -4.34 -2.03
CA MET A 13 -15.22 -4.03 -0.62
C MET A 13 -16.69 -3.82 -0.37
N PRO A 14 -17.16 -3.91 0.88
CA PRO A 14 -18.60 -3.72 1.14
C PRO A 14 -19.16 -2.40 0.65
N TRP A 15 -18.31 -1.38 0.52
CA TRP A 15 -18.78 -0.05 0.13
C TRP A 15 -18.43 0.32 -1.31
N GLY A 16 -17.77 -0.56 -2.06
CA GLY A 16 -17.47 -0.23 -3.45
C GLY A 16 -16.51 -1.19 -4.11
N ASN A 17 -16.48 -1.13 -5.41
CA ASN A 17 -15.66 -1.98 -6.26
C ASN A 17 -14.75 -1.13 -7.12
N GLY A 18 -13.71 -1.73 -7.65
CA GLY A 18 -12.81 -1.07 -8.56
C GLY A 18 -11.63 -1.95 -8.89
N GLU A 19 -10.50 -1.31 -9.13
CA GLU A 19 -9.28 -2.02 -9.53
C GLU A 19 -8.09 -1.57 -8.69
N ILE A 20 -7.23 -2.54 -8.34
CA ILE A 20 -5.91 -2.25 -7.81
C ILE A 20 -5.04 -1.95 -9.02
N ILE A 21 -4.56 -0.71 -9.14
CA ILE A 21 -3.82 -0.29 -10.34
C ILE A 21 -2.31 -0.26 -10.13
N GLU A 22 -1.86 -0.19 -8.87
CA GLU A 22 -0.44 -0.31 -8.55
C GLU A 22 -0.31 -0.97 -7.19
N GLU A 23 0.74 -1.71 -7.00
CA GLU A 23 0.95 -2.40 -5.74
C GLU A 23 2.43 -2.49 -5.41
N ALA A 24 2.79 -2.08 -4.20
CA ALA A 24 4.13 -2.26 -3.66
C ALA A 24 4.05 -3.30 -2.55
N THR A 25 4.95 -4.25 -2.54
CA THR A 25 4.88 -5.34 -1.58
C THR A 25 6.28 -5.79 -1.18
N ALA A 26 6.38 -6.40 -0.01
CA ALA A 26 7.64 -6.98 0.45
C ALA A 26 7.31 -8.31 1.12
N VAL A 27 7.92 -9.38 0.65
CA VAL A 27 7.65 -10.70 1.20
C VAL A 27 8.47 -10.88 2.47
N GLY A 28 7.81 -11.07 3.59
CA GLY A 28 8.46 -11.36 4.86
C GLY A 28 8.37 -12.82 5.20
N GLU A 29 8.92 -13.15 6.34
CA GLU A 29 8.98 -14.54 6.78
C GLU A 29 7.58 -15.09 7.06
N TYR A 30 6.71 -14.30 7.64
CA TYR A 30 5.39 -14.77 8.07
C TYR A 30 4.25 -14.15 7.28
N HIS A 31 4.49 -13.02 6.65
CA HIS A 31 3.43 -12.36 5.91
C HIS A 31 4.04 -11.40 4.89
N GLU A 32 3.20 -10.89 4.06
CA GLU A 32 3.60 -10.00 2.98
C GLU A 32 2.82 -8.70 3.11
N PRO A 33 3.42 -7.64 3.68
CA PRO A 33 2.75 -6.34 3.69
C PRO A 33 2.66 -5.77 2.28
N ALA A 34 1.59 -5.06 2.02
CA ALA A 34 1.36 -4.48 0.70
C ALA A 34 0.73 -3.11 0.83
N ILE A 35 1.15 -2.21 -0.05
CA ILE A 35 0.55 -0.88 -0.17
C ILE A 35 -0.02 -0.82 -1.58
N GLN A 36 -1.30 -0.53 -1.69
CA GLN A 36 -2.01 -0.63 -2.95
C GLN A 36 -2.70 0.67 -3.31
N LEU A 37 -2.64 1.02 -4.58
CA LEU A 37 -3.41 2.15 -5.10
C LEU A 37 -4.69 1.59 -5.70
N LEU A 38 -5.81 1.99 -5.13
CA LEU A 38 -7.13 1.56 -5.58
C LEU A 38 -7.80 2.66 -6.38
N ARG A 39 -8.43 2.27 -7.47
CA ARG A 39 -9.27 3.18 -8.23
C ARG A 39 -10.68 2.61 -8.26
N TYR A 40 -11.62 3.34 -7.69
CA TYR A 40 -13.03 2.93 -7.67
C TYR A 40 -13.69 3.17 -9.02
N GLU A 41 -14.86 2.60 -9.19
CA GLU A 41 -15.59 2.74 -10.44
C GLU A 41 -15.93 4.17 -10.79
N ASP A 42 -16.09 5.03 -9.80
CA ASP A 42 -16.36 6.45 -10.02
C ASP A 42 -15.10 7.27 -10.28
N GLY A 43 -13.93 6.61 -10.33
CA GLY A 43 -12.67 7.28 -10.58
C GLY A 43 -11.94 7.78 -9.35
N SER A 44 -12.54 7.69 -8.17
CA SER A 44 -11.88 8.13 -6.94
C SER A 44 -10.76 7.16 -6.56
N LEU A 45 -9.80 7.66 -5.79
CA LEU A 45 -8.60 6.92 -5.43
C LEU A 45 -8.48 6.73 -3.93
N SER A 46 -7.90 5.61 -3.54
CA SER A 46 -7.56 5.34 -2.14
C SER A 46 -6.26 4.58 -2.07
N ILE A 47 -5.59 4.71 -0.94
CA ILE A 47 -4.44 3.87 -0.61
C ILE A 47 -4.93 2.81 0.35
N ARG A 48 -4.57 1.56 0.12
CA ARG A 48 -4.93 0.48 1.02
C ARG A 48 -3.65 -0.16 1.55
N PHE A 49 -3.53 -0.19 2.88
CA PHE A 49 -2.44 -0.90 3.55
C PHE A 49 -3.01 -2.24 3.95
N SER A 50 -2.46 -3.31 3.43
CA SER A 50 -2.97 -4.63 3.68
C SER A 50 -1.82 -5.59 3.84
N HIS A 51 -2.12 -6.83 4.16
CA HIS A 51 -1.08 -7.84 4.14
C HIS A 51 -1.71 -9.19 3.77
N TYR A 52 -0.85 -10.08 3.31
CA TYR A 52 -1.23 -11.44 2.95
C TYR A 52 -0.45 -12.38 3.84
N ASP A 53 -1.03 -13.52 4.18
CA ASP A 53 -0.33 -14.48 5.01
C ASP A 53 0.68 -15.26 4.15
N HIS A 54 1.41 -16.17 4.76
CA HIS A 54 2.45 -16.93 4.06
C HIS A 54 1.89 -17.85 2.97
N ARG A 55 0.58 -18.03 2.94
CA ARG A 55 -0.11 -18.78 1.88
C ARG A 55 -0.69 -17.88 0.80
N GLY A 56 -0.45 -16.58 0.89
CA GLY A 56 -0.95 -15.62 -0.09
C GLY A 56 -2.39 -15.21 0.12
N ARG A 57 -2.98 -15.50 1.28
CA ARG A 57 -4.37 -15.13 1.54
C ARG A 57 -4.46 -13.73 2.12
N PHE A 58 -5.37 -12.95 1.57
CA PHE A 58 -5.62 -11.59 2.00
C PHE A 58 -6.15 -11.58 3.44
N GLN A 59 -5.59 -10.72 4.27
CA GLN A 59 -6.03 -10.59 5.64
C GLN A 59 -7.10 -9.52 5.76
N ARG A 60 -8.02 -9.71 6.67
CA ARG A 60 -9.16 -8.83 6.86
C ARG A 60 -8.77 -7.50 7.45
N SER A 61 -9.65 -6.55 7.35
CA SER A 61 -9.56 -5.24 7.99
C SER A 61 -8.33 -4.46 7.56
N PRO A 62 -8.15 -4.26 6.26
CA PRO A 62 -7.06 -3.40 5.80
C PRO A 62 -7.32 -1.96 6.21
N LEU A 63 -6.25 -1.19 6.37
CA LEU A 63 -6.36 0.23 6.59
C LEU A 63 -6.53 0.93 5.25
N MET A 64 -7.54 1.77 5.16
CA MET A 64 -7.83 2.50 3.92
C MET A 64 -7.64 3.99 4.17
N ILE A 65 -7.03 4.67 3.20
CA ILE A 65 -6.87 6.12 3.25
C ILE A 65 -7.34 6.68 1.92
N SER A 66 -8.44 7.41 1.95
CA SER A 66 -8.95 8.04 0.73
C SER A 66 -8.15 9.29 0.42
N SER A 67 -8.13 9.67 -0.85
CA SER A 67 -7.34 10.80 -1.28
C SER A 67 -7.72 12.10 -0.58
N ASP A 68 -8.98 12.24 -0.18
CA ASP A 68 -9.44 13.45 0.49
C ASP A 68 -9.01 13.54 1.96
N THR A 69 -8.50 12.47 2.55
CA THR A 69 -7.99 12.53 3.92
C THR A 69 -6.49 12.71 4.00
N ILE A 70 -5.81 12.68 2.87
CA ILE A 70 -4.34 12.79 2.86
C ILE A 70 -3.88 14.13 3.43
N ALA A 71 -4.53 15.22 3.07
CA ALA A 71 -4.13 16.53 3.55
C ALA A 71 -4.23 16.63 5.07
N GLY A 72 -5.28 16.04 5.65
CA GLY A 72 -5.44 16.03 7.09
C GLY A 72 -4.37 15.21 7.79
N LEU A 73 -4.04 14.06 7.24
CA LEU A 73 -2.98 13.22 7.80
C LEU A 73 -1.63 13.91 7.70
N ARG A 74 -1.37 14.59 6.60
CA ARG A 74 -0.11 15.32 6.44
C ARG A 74 0.03 16.40 7.49
N ARG A 75 -1.04 17.13 7.78
CA ARG A 75 -1.01 18.15 8.83
C ARG A 75 -0.74 17.54 10.21
N SER A 76 -1.38 16.42 10.49
CA SER A 76 -1.17 15.74 11.76
C SER A 76 0.25 15.21 11.88
N LEU A 77 0.82 14.70 10.80
CA LEU A 77 2.19 14.19 10.81
C LEU A 77 3.22 15.29 11.09
N ALA A 78 2.88 16.54 10.87
CA ALA A 78 3.78 17.64 11.20
C ALA A 78 4.07 17.70 12.70
N THR A 79 3.19 17.14 13.52
CA THR A 79 3.38 17.12 14.97
C THR A 79 3.99 15.83 15.49
N THR A 80 4.34 14.90 14.59
CA THR A 80 4.91 13.60 14.96
C THR A 80 6.20 13.36 14.18
N PRO A 81 7.29 14.08 14.54
CA PRO A 81 8.48 14.07 13.68
C PRO A 81 9.16 12.71 13.53
N ARG A 82 9.13 11.88 14.55
CA ARG A 82 9.77 10.57 14.43
C ARG A 82 8.99 9.62 13.52
N LEU A 83 7.68 9.66 13.62
CA LEU A 83 6.82 8.88 12.73
C LEU A 83 6.98 9.38 11.30
N ARG A 84 6.96 10.69 11.12
CA ARG A 84 7.11 11.27 9.81
C ARG A 84 8.44 10.88 9.17
N ALA A 85 9.52 10.87 9.97
CA ALA A 85 10.85 10.51 9.47
C ALA A 85 10.89 9.06 8.98
N LEU A 86 10.24 8.16 9.70
CA LEU A 86 10.22 6.77 9.29
C LEU A 86 9.37 6.58 8.02
N LEU A 87 8.27 7.28 7.93
CA LEU A 87 7.46 7.24 6.71
C LEU A 87 8.21 7.80 5.52
N ALA A 88 9.03 8.82 5.74
CA ALA A 88 9.86 9.39 4.68
C ALA A 88 10.85 8.36 4.14
N LYS A 89 11.38 7.52 5.02
CA LYS A 89 12.25 6.42 4.57
C LYS A 89 11.49 5.42 3.70
N LEU A 90 10.27 5.14 4.09
CA LEU A 90 9.44 4.20 3.35
C LEU A 90 9.18 4.68 1.92
N THR A 91 9.00 5.98 1.76
CA THR A 91 8.62 6.52 0.46
C THR A 91 9.78 7.14 -0.31
N ALA A 92 10.99 7.09 0.25
CA ALA A 92 12.16 7.64 -0.42
C ALA A 92 12.51 6.80 -1.63
N GLU A 93 13.07 7.44 -2.63
CA GLU A 93 13.50 6.75 -3.81
C GLU A 93 14.61 5.75 -3.48
N ALA A 94 14.52 4.55 -4.00
CA ALA A 94 15.53 3.53 -3.73
C ALA A 94 16.86 3.93 -4.38
N PRO A 95 17.99 3.71 -3.69
CA PRO A 95 19.29 4.01 -4.29
C PRO A 95 19.53 3.10 -5.48
N LYS A 96 20.10 3.65 -6.53
CA LYS A 96 20.43 2.87 -7.72
C LYS A 96 21.41 1.77 -7.42
N HIS A 97 22.35 2.03 -6.52
CA HIS A 97 23.36 1.04 -6.16
C HIS A 97 22.73 -0.20 -5.54
N ALA A 98 21.72 -0.01 -4.74
CA ALA A 98 21.07 -1.13 -4.09
C ALA A 98 20.48 -2.08 -5.12
N ARG A 99 19.93 -1.53 -6.18
CA ARG A 99 19.35 -2.37 -7.23
C ARG A 99 20.42 -3.04 -8.06
N ALA A 100 21.50 -2.34 -8.31
CA ALA A 100 22.56 -2.87 -9.14
C ALA A 100 23.23 -4.08 -8.53
N LYS A 101 23.12 -4.24 -7.25
CA LYS A 101 23.75 -5.37 -6.58
C LYS A 101 22.97 -6.65 -6.70
N ARG A 102 21.79 -6.60 -7.21
CA ARG A 102 20.99 -7.81 -7.30
C ARG A 102 21.36 -8.70 -8.45
#